data_f2e998dd093a7a0ba46991d82677cdcd
#
_entry.id   f2e998dd093a7a0ba46991d82677cdcd
#
_cell.length_a   1.000
_cell.length_b   1.000
_cell.length_c   1.000
_cell.angle_alpha   90.00
_cell.angle_beta   90.00
_cell.angle_gamma   90.00
#
_symmetry.space_group_name_H-M   'P 1'
#
loop_
_entity.id
_entity.type
_entity.pdbx_description
1 polymer ?
#
loop_
_entity_poly.entity_id
_entity_poly.type
_entity_poly.pdbx_seq_one_letter_code
_entity_poly.pdbx_strand_id
1 'polypeptide(L)'
;SAASDVYKRQTLSMLRMRADHAAAQDSVFSHVDDAFVEKNGFVPVQTLCQNKDEYLTRPDRGRRFDEANQAIIKKTLGQNPKVVLAVGDGLSSAAIEANAVDCIQAARAGLKTYGLESGPVLFIKYCRVGASDHIGELTGAEAVCLLVGERPGLVTAESMSAYLTYKPHIGIPESKRTVISNIHRQGTTAVEAGAHIAELIKTMLEKKASGIDLK
;
A
#
# COMPACT_ATOMS: atom_id res chain seq x y z
N SER A 1 50.08 1.88 0.66
CA SER A 1 50.27 1.39 2.04
C SER A 1 48.95 1.00 2.64
N ALA A 2 48.93 0.09 3.60
CA ALA A 2 47.67 -0.40 4.24
C ALA A 2 46.80 0.74 4.76
N ALA A 3 47.37 1.81 5.28
CA ALA A 3 46.61 2.98 5.77
C ALA A 3 45.90 3.73 4.60
N SER A 4 46.53 3.83 3.43
CA SER A 4 45.93 4.43 2.25
C SER A 4 44.75 3.61 1.71
N ASP A 5 44.85 2.29 1.79
CA ASP A 5 43.77 1.37 1.34
C ASP A 5 42.58 1.37 2.29
N VAL A 6 42.81 1.46 3.60
CA VAL A 6 41.76 1.63 4.60
C VAL A 6 41.02 2.95 4.39
N TYR A 7 41.76 4.05 4.17
CA TYR A 7 41.15 5.36 3.92
C TYR A 7 40.30 5.38 2.65
N LYS A 8 40.80 4.77 1.56
CA LYS A 8 40.04 4.63 0.31
C LYS A 8 38.76 3.80 0.49
N ARG A 9 38.82 2.70 1.25
CA ARG A 9 37.64 1.87 1.55
C ARG A 9 36.61 2.64 2.36
N GLN A 10 37.04 3.40 3.38
CA GLN A 10 36.14 4.22 4.18
C GLN A 10 35.49 5.34 3.36
N THR A 11 36.23 5.98 2.46
CA THR A 11 35.70 7.01 1.56
C THR A 11 34.69 6.43 0.58
N LEU A 12 34.98 5.26 -0.01
CA LEU A 12 34.04 4.57 -0.90
C LEU A 12 32.74 4.15 -0.17
N SER A 13 32.85 3.64 1.04
CA SER A 13 31.68 3.27 1.86
C SER A 13 30.83 4.48 2.20
N MET A 14 31.47 5.62 2.54
CA MET A 14 30.78 6.87 2.84
C MET A 14 30.10 7.47 1.61
N LEU A 15 30.75 7.40 0.44
CA LEU A 15 30.15 7.86 -0.82
C LEU A 15 28.96 6.99 -1.23
N ARG A 16 29.05 5.67 -1.08
CA ARG A 16 27.92 4.76 -1.30
C ARG A 16 26.77 5.09 -0.37
N MET A 17 27.01 5.22 0.94
CA MET A 17 25.99 5.57 1.91
C MET A 17 25.32 6.92 1.60
N ARG A 18 26.06 7.93 1.14
CA ARG A 18 25.50 9.22 0.69
C ARG A 18 24.67 9.09 -0.57
N ALA A 19 25.11 8.29 -1.54
CA ALA A 19 24.35 8.02 -2.75
C ALA A 19 23.05 7.26 -2.46
N ASP A 20 23.12 6.27 -1.57
CA ASP A 20 21.95 5.49 -1.15
C ASP A 20 20.93 6.39 -0.38
N HIS A 21 21.41 7.30 0.46
CA HIS A 21 20.56 8.30 1.13
C HIS A 21 19.90 9.28 0.14
N ALA A 22 20.65 9.76 -0.84
CA ALA A 22 20.12 10.66 -1.87
C ALA A 22 19.06 9.94 -2.72
N ALA A 23 19.33 8.71 -3.16
CA ALA A 23 18.38 7.88 -3.91
C ALA A 23 17.12 7.58 -3.10
N ALA A 24 17.24 7.31 -1.81
CA ALA A 24 16.11 7.10 -0.92
C ALA A 24 15.27 8.37 -0.72
N GLN A 25 15.90 9.54 -0.65
CA GLN A 25 15.20 10.84 -0.59
C GLN A 25 14.47 11.14 -1.90
N ASP A 26 15.14 10.99 -3.05
CA ASP A 26 14.53 11.20 -4.37
C ASP A 26 13.34 10.25 -4.61
N SER A 27 13.45 9.01 -4.14
CA SER A 27 12.40 8.02 -4.23
C SER A 27 11.12 8.41 -3.45
N VAL A 28 11.25 9.12 -2.34
CA VAL A 28 10.09 9.60 -1.56
C VAL A 28 9.29 10.67 -2.32
N PHE A 29 9.94 11.47 -3.19
CA PHE A 29 9.29 12.51 -3.99
C PHE A 29 8.76 12.02 -5.34
N SER A 30 9.06 10.78 -5.74
CA SER A 30 8.53 10.20 -6.96
C SER A 30 7.03 9.90 -6.84
N HIS A 31 6.37 9.77 -7.99
CA HIS A 31 4.97 9.39 -8.09
C HIS A 31 4.83 8.20 -9.02
N VAL A 32 3.80 7.39 -8.78
CA VAL A 32 3.40 6.34 -9.73
C VAL A 32 2.92 7.01 -11.02
N ASP A 33 3.38 6.53 -12.16
CA ASP A 33 3.01 7.04 -13.47
C ASP A 33 1.50 6.84 -13.72
N ASP A 34 0.81 7.87 -14.19
CA ASP A 34 -0.62 7.80 -14.55
C ASP A 34 -0.86 6.74 -15.64
N ALA A 35 0.09 6.55 -16.57
CA ALA A 35 0.04 5.48 -17.56
C ALA A 35 0.03 4.08 -16.94
N PHE A 36 0.74 3.87 -15.84
CA PHE A 36 0.70 2.61 -15.08
C PHE A 36 -0.69 2.36 -14.49
N VAL A 37 -1.31 3.37 -13.93
CA VAL A 37 -2.67 3.30 -13.34
C VAL A 37 -3.69 2.94 -14.40
N GLU A 38 -3.66 3.64 -15.54
CA GLU A 38 -4.57 3.43 -16.67
C GLU A 38 -4.39 2.05 -17.31
N LYS A 39 -3.16 1.65 -17.60
CA LYS A 39 -2.83 0.35 -18.20
C LYS A 39 -3.35 -0.82 -17.37
N ASN A 40 -3.34 -0.69 -16.04
CA ASN A 40 -3.80 -1.75 -15.15
C ASN A 40 -5.29 -1.65 -14.78
N GLY A 41 -6.00 -0.69 -15.33
CA GLY A 41 -7.44 -0.51 -15.09
C GLY A 41 -7.77 -0.13 -13.64
N PHE A 42 -6.84 0.50 -12.94
CA PHE A 42 -7.08 1.01 -11.60
C PHE A 42 -7.88 2.31 -11.67
N VAL A 43 -8.77 2.52 -10.72
CA VAL A 43 -9.59 3.72 -10.65
C VAL A 43 -8.88 4.77 -9.78
N PRO A 44 -8.39 5.88 -10.37
CA PRO A 44 -7.63 6.87 -9.63
C PRO A 44 -8.54 7.71 -8.73
N VAL A 45 -8.10 7.90 -7.49
CA VAL A 45 -8.63 8.85 -6.52
C VAL A 45 -7.48 9.52 -5.79
N GLN A 46 -7.72 10.66 -5.19
CA GLN A 46 -6.73 11.44 -4.46
C GLN A 46 -7.24 11.79 -3.07
N THR A 47 -6.34 11.73 -2.09
CA THR A 47 -6.62 12.24 -0.75
C THR A 47 -6.70 13.77 -0.73
N LEU A 48 -6.93 14.37 0.44
CA LEU A 48 -6.95 15.83 0.59
C LEU A 48 -5.59 16.50 0.34
N CYS A 49 -4.50 15.72 0.27
CA CYS A 49 -3.18 16.25 -0.03
C CYS A 49 -3.10 16.72 -1.48
N GLN A 50 -2.54 17.92 -1.69
CA GLN A 50 -2.39 18.52 -3.01
C GLN A 50 -1.01 18.27 -3.63
N ASN A 51 -0.02 17.97 -2.79
CA ASN A 51 1.36 17.72 -3.20
C ASN A 51 2.07 16.82 -2.18
N LYS A 52 3.32 16.45 -2.49
CA LYS A 52 4.11 15.55 -1.66
C LYS A 52 4.54 16.18 -0.33
N ASP A 53 4.80 17.47 -0.30
CA ASP A 53 5.15 18.18 0.94
C ASP A 53 3.98 18.15 1.95
N GLU A 54 2.77 18.36 1.46
CA GLU A 54 1.56 18.23 2.28
C GLU A 54 1.36 16.79 2.77
N TYR A 55 1.58 15.81 1.90
CA TYR A 55 1.54 14.40 2.27
C TYR A 55 2.53 14.05 3.39
N LEU A 56 3.74 14.61 3.36
CA LEU A 56 4.77 14.34 4.36
C LEU A 56 4.50 15.05 5.68
N THR A 57 3.95 16.27 5.66
CA THR A 57 3.76 17.15 6.83
C THR A 57 2.36 17.11 7.43
N ARG A 58 1.36 16.69 6.66
CA ARG A 58 -0.06 16.66 7.06
C ARG A 58 -0.66 15.25 6.92
N PRO A 59 -0.29 14.33 7.83
CA PRO A 59 -0.77 12.95 7.79
C PRO A 59 -2.30 12.82 7.92
N ASP A 60 -2.96 13.80 8.53
CA ASP A 60 -4.42 13.89 8.62
C ASP A 60 -5.07 13.99 7.24
N ARG A 61 -4.47 14.76 6.32
CA ARG A 61 -4.99 14.95 4.97
C ARG A 61 -4.81 13.72 4.07
N GLY A 62 -3.74 12.97 4.25
CA GLY A 62 -3.47 11.72 3.53
C GLY A 62 -4.39 10.55 3.91
N ARG A 63 -5.32 10.76 4.84
CA ARG A 63 -6.29 9.77 5.34
C ARG A 63 -7.73 10.05 4.92
N ARG A 64 -7.99 11.15 4.22
CA ARG A 64 -9.33 11.64 3.91
C ARG A 64 -9.46 12.00 2.46
N PHE A 65 -10.69 11.98 1.96
CA PHE A 65 -11.06 12.34 0.60
C PHE A 65 -12.05 13.52 0.63
N ASP A 66 -11.96 14.38 -0.39
CA ASP A 66 -12.95 15.41 -0.64
C ASP A 66 -14.24 14.81 -1.24
N GLU A 67 -15.28 15.63 -1.37
CA GLU A 67 -16.60 15.18 -1.85
C GLU A 67 -16.54 14.56 -3.25
N ALA A 68 -15.72 15.11 -4.16
CA ALA A 68 -15.58 14.59 -5.51
C ALA A 68 -14.96 13.18 -5.53
N ASN A 69 -13.88 12.97 -4.79
CA ASN A 69 -13.24 11.65 -4.66
C ASN A 69 -14.11 10.66 -3.88
N GLN A 70 -14.85 11.11 -2.86
CA GLN A 70 -15.82 10.27 -2.17
C GLN A 70 -16.91 9.76 -3.11
N ALA A 71 -17.40 10.62 -4.01
CA ALA A 71 -18.40 10.23 -5.02
C ALA A 71 -17.85 9.17 -5.99
N ILE A 72 -16.60 9.31 -6.43
CA ILE A 72 -15.92 8.29 -7.26
C ILE A 72 -15.81 6.97 -6.51
N ILE A 73 -15.38 6.97 -5.24
CA ILE A 73 -15.24 5.78 -4.42
C ILE A 73 -16.59 5.06 -4.27
N LYS A 74 -17.62 5.77 -3.89
CA LYS A 74 -18.98 5.22 -3.73
C LYS A 74 -19.53 4.64 -5.03
N LYS A 75 -19.34 5.33 -6.15
CA LYS A 75 -19.77 4.87 -7.48
C LYS A 75 -19.01 3.62 -7.91
N THR A 76 -17.71 3.58 -7.67
CA THR A 76 -16.82 2.48 -8.10
C THR A 76 -17.06 1.21 -7.31
N LEU A 77 -17.17 1.31 -5.99
CA LEU A 77 -17.21 0.16 -5.09
C LEU A 77 -18.64 -0.28 -4.74
N GLY A 78 -19.62 0.60 -4.90
CA GLY A 78 -21.00 0.34 -4.48
C GLY A 78 -21.17 0.33 -2.96
N GLN A 79 -22.25 -0.27 -2.51
CA GLN A 79 -22.60 -0.40 -1.10
C GLN A 79 -22.30 -1.81 -0.57
N ASN A 80 -21.71 -1.86 0.60
CA ASN A 80 -21.39 -3.09 1.34
C ASN A 80 -20.60 -4.13 0.52
N PRO A 81 -19.51 -3.74 -0.20
CA PRO A 81 -18.67 -4.70 -0.89
C PRO A 81 -18.02 -5.64 0.14
N LYS A 82 -17.97 -6.95 -0.17
CA LYS A 82 -17.31 -7.92 0.72
C LYS A 82 -15.81 -7.69 0.80
N VAL A 83 -15.18 -7.48 -0.35
CA VAL A 83 -13.73 -7.31 -0.46
C VAL A 83 -13.41 -6.10 -1.31
N VAL A 84 -12.59 -5.22 -0.77
CA VAL A 84 -12.00 -4.08 -1.48
C VAL A 84 -10.49 -4.26 -1.52
N LEU A 85 -9.93 -4.21 -2.72
CA LEU A 85 -8.49 -4.11 -2.95
C LEU A 85 -8.16 -2.69 -3.41
N ALA A 86 -7.18 -2.09 -2.79
CA ALA A 86 -6.71 -0.75 -3.13
C ALA A 86 -5.19 -0.67 -3.15
N VAL A 87 -4.66 0.20 -3.98
CA VAL A 87 -3.24 0.49 -4.12
C VAL A 87 -3.01 1.95 -3.76
N GLY A 88 -2.11 2.21 -2.84
CA GLY A 88 -1.79 3.55 -2.36
C GLY A 88 -0.40 4.02 -2.78
N ASP A 89 -0.33 5.14 -3.49
CA ASP A 89 0.92 5.85 -3.73
C ASP A 89 1.31 6.60 -2.44
N GLY A 90 2.18 5.98 -1.67
CA GLY A 90 2.64 6.46 -0.38
C GLY A 90 4.07 6.99 -0.42
N LEU A 91 4.97 6.36 0.32
CA LEU A 91 6.38 6.77 0.45
C LEU A 91 7.27 6.22 -0.66
N SER A 92 6.88 5.13 -1.32
CA SER A 92 7.62 4.55 -2.44
C SER A 92 6.69 4.21 -3.60
N SER A 93 6.75 4.98 -4.67
CA SER A 93 6.09 4.66 -5.93
C SER A 93 6.74 3.47 -6.64
N ALA A 94 8.07 3.35 -6.55
CA ALA A 94 8.80 2.23 -7.12
C ALA A 94 8.35 0.87 -6.56
N ALA A 95 8.03 0.80 -5.28
CA ALA A 95 7.49 -0.42 -4.64
C ALA A 95 6.14 -0.84 -5.26
N ILE A 96 5.29 0.13 -5.54
CA ILE A 96 3.98 -0.10 -6.16
C ILE A 96 4.13 -0.58 -7.60
N GLU A 97 4.94 0.09 -8.39
CA GLU A 97 5.18 -0.28 -9.79
C GLU A 97 5.82 -1.67 -9.93
N ALA A 98 6.69 -2.05 -8.99
CA ALA A 98 7.37 -3.34 -8.99
C ALA A 98 6.48 -4.51 -8.53
N ASN A 99 5.55 -4.29 -7.59
CA ASN A 99 4.91 -5.40 -6.85
C ASN A 99 3.37 -5.41 -6.90
N ALA A 100 2.71 -4.26 -7.07
CA ALA A 100 1.26 -4.18 -6.84
C ALA A 100 0.45 -5.03 -7.81
N VAL A 101 0.79 -5.05 -9.09
CA VAL A 101 0.01 -5.76 -10.12
C VAL A 101 0.02 -7.26 -9.87
N ASP A 102 1.19 -7.86 -9.69
CA ASP A 102 1.32 -9.30 -9.45
C ASP A 102 0.66 -9.70 -8.13
N CYS A 103 0.78 -8.85 -7.10
CA CYS A 103 0.13 -9.07 -5.81
C CYS A 103 -1.40 -9.05 -5.93
N ILE A 104 -1.97 -8.06 -6.64
CA ILE A 104 -3.42 -7.96 -6.89
C ILE A 104 -3.93 -9.15 -7.71
N GLN A 105 -3.21 -9.54 -8.76
CA GLN A 105 -3.60 -10.69 -9.60
C GLN A 105 -3.62 -11.99 -8.78
N ALA A 106 -2.58 -12.23 -7.99
CA ALA A 106 -2.51 -13.40 -7.12
C ALA A 106 -3.59 -13.39 -6.03
N ALA A 107 -3.86 -12.22 -5.42
CA ALA A 107 -4.93 -12.08 -4.44
C ALA A 107 -6.30 -12.37 -5.06
N ARG A 108 -6.59 -11.83 -6.23
CA ARG A 108 -7.84 -12.11 -6.96
C ARG A 108 -8.00 -13.58 -7.32
N ALA A 109 -6.93 -14.22 -7.80
CA ALA A 109 -6.94 -15.64 -8.10
C ALA A 109 -7.24 -16.47 -6.84
N GLY A 110 -6.59 -16.17 -5.73
CA GLY A 110 -6.84 -16.82 -4.45
C GLY A 110 -8.26 -16.59 -3.93
N LEU A 111 -8.76 -15.35 -3.96
CA LEU A 111 -10.13 -15.02 -3.54
C LEU A 111 -11.17 -15.82 -4.34
N LYS A 112 -10.96 -15.96 -5.65
CA LYS A 112 -11.86 -16.73 -6.51
C LYS A 112 -11.96 -18.21 -6.09
N THR A 113 -10.87 -18.82 -5.59
CA THR A 113 -10.92 -20.20 -5.08
C THR A 113 -11.79 -20.35 -3.84
N TYR A 114 -12.02 -19.27 -3.11
CA TYR A 114 -12.89 -19.20 -1.94
C TYR A 114 -14.32 -18.71 -2.26
N GLY A 115 -14.63 -18.51 -3.55
CA GLY A 115 -15.93 -17.96 -3.95
C GLY A 115 -16.09 -16.47 -3.61
N LEU A 116 -14.99 -15.76 -3.43
CA LEU A 116 -14.95 -14.34 -3.14
C LEU A 116 -14.48 -13.56 -4.38
N GLU A 117 -15.07 -12.40 -4.58
CA GLU A 117 -14.69 -11.47 -5.63
C GLU A 117 -14.36 -10.11 -5.03
N SER A 118 -13.33 -9.46 -5.57
CA SER A 118 -13.08 -8.05 -5.36
C SER A 118 -13.60 -7.26 -6.55
N GLY A 119 -14.18 -6.11 -6.31
CA GLY A 119 -14.59 -5.18 -7.35
C GLY A 119 -13.39 -4.50 -8.05
N PRO A 120 -13.60 -3.35 -8.71
CA PRO A 120 -12.52 -2.55 -9.26
C PRO A 120 -11.50 -2.17 -8.19
N VAL A 121 -10.22 -2.07 -8.58
CA VAL A 121 -9.15 -1.66 -7.68
C VAL A 121 -9.04 -0.14 -7.69
N LEU A 122 -9.08 0.48 -6.50
CA LEU A 122 -8.78 1.90 -6.35
C LEU A 122 -7.27 2.13 -6.37
N PHE A 123 -6.83 3.19 -7.04
CA PHE A 123 -5.50 3.74 -6.91
C PHE A 123 -5.58 5.08 -6.18
N ILE A 124 -4.87 5.21 -5.05
CA ILE A 124 -5.01 6.35 -4.14
C ILE A 124 -3.72 7.16 -4.15
N LYS A 125 -3.77 8.36 -4.72
CA LYS A 125 -2.65 9.31 -4.71
C LYS A 125 -2.51 9.97 -3.33
N TYR A 126 -1.26 10.13 -2.88
CA TYR A 126 -0.92 10.66 -1.55
C TYR A 126 -1.54 9.87 -0.40
N CYS A 127 -1.40 8.55 -0.44
CA CYS A 127 -2.10 7.62 0.42
C CYS A 127 -1.38 7.38 1.75
N ARG A 128 -2.09 7.57 2.85
CA ARG A 128 -1.76 7.03 4.17
C ARG A 128 -2.65 5.83 4.48
N VAL A 129 -2.19 4.93 5.34
CA VAL A 129 -2.92 3.70 5.69
C VAL A 129 -4.35 3.98 6.14
N GLY A 130 -4.58 5.04 6.90
CA GLY A 130 -5.91 5.46 7.34
C GLY A 130 -6.89 5.88 6.23
N ALA A 131 -6.46 5.96 4.97
CA ALA A 131 -7.38 6.14 3.84
C ALA A 131 -8.34 4.95 3.69
N SER A 132 -7.91 3.74 4.06
CA SER A 132 -8.75 2.54 4.08
C SER A 132 -9.94 2.68 5.03
N ASP A 133 -9.78 3.41 6.13
CA ASP A 133 -10.83 3.63 7.13
C ASP A 133 -11.95 4.50 6.56
N HIS A 134 -11.57 5.55 5.83
CA HIS A 134 -12.54 6.42 5.16
C HIS A 134 -13.27 5.67 4.03
N ILE A 135 -12.56 4.82 3.27
CA ILE A 135 -13.20 3.95 2.27
C ILE A 135 -14.23 3.03 2.92
N GLY A 136 -13.87 2.39 4.03
CA GLY A 136 -14.78 1.51 4.76
C GLY A 136 -16.02 2.24 5.27
N GLU A 137 -15.86 3.43 5.83
CA GLU A 137 -16.96 4.27 6.30
C GLU A 137 -17.88 4.73 5.17
N LEU A 138 -17.31 5.08 4.01
CA LEU A 138 -18.07 5.52 2.84
C LEU A 138 -18.89 4.42 2.19
N THR A 139 -18.42 3.18 2.23
CA THR A 139 -18.97 2.06 1.45
C THR A 139 -19.58 0.96 2.28
N GLY A 140 -19.24 0.87 3.56
CA GLY A 140 -19.62 -0.28 4.40
C GLY A 140 -18.87 -1.57 4.06
N ALA A 141 -17.68 -1.47 3.43
CA ALA A 141 -16.89 -2.63 3.06
C ALA A 141 -16.60 -3.57 4.25
N GLU A 142 -16.70 -4.89 4.03
CA GLU A 142 -16.42 -5.86 5.09
C GLU A 142 -14.92 -6.08 5.28
N ALA A 143 -14.17 -6.27 4.22
CA ALA A 143 -12.71 -6.39 4.26
C ALA A 143 -12.06 -5.43 3.26
N VAL A 144 -11.11 -4.64 3.73
CA VAL A 144 -10.31 -3.76 2.87
C VAL A 144 -8.85 -4.17 2.98
N CYS A 145 -8.21 -4.41 1.85
CA CYS A 145 -6.77 -4.60 1.73
C CYS A 145 -6.18 -3.41 0.96
N LEU A 146 -5.29 -2.69 1.61
CA LEU A 146 -4.56 -1.56 1.04
C LEU A 146 -3.09 -1.91 0.89
N LEU A 147 -2.59 -1.90 -0.35
CA LEU A 147 -1.16 -2.04 -0.67
C LEU A 147 -0.52 -0.65 -0.68
N VAL A 148 0.54 -0.47 0.07
CA VAL A 148 1.25 0.82 0.17
C VAL A 148 2.76 0.60 0.09
N GLY A 149 3.45 1.45 -0.67
CA GLY A 149 4.91 1.48 -0.67
C GLY A 149 5.46 1.96 0.67
N GLU A 150 6.39 1.20 1.22
CA GLU A 150 7.08 1.54 2.47
C GLU A 150 8.12 2.64 2.25
N ARG A 151 8.60 3.21 3.36
CA ARG A 151 9.71 4.17 3.30
C ARG A 151 10.93 3.47 2.67
N PRO A 152 11.53 4.08 1.62
CA PRO A 152 12.73 3.55 1.02
C PRO A 152 13.85 3.37 2.06
N GLY A 153 14.38 2.15 2.13
CA GLY A 153 15.49 1.82 3.02
C GLY A 153 16.81 1.75 2.27
N LEU A 154 17.91 1.50 3.00
CA LEU A 154 19.25 1.36 2.42
C LEU A 154 19.41 0.09 1.58
N VAL A 155 18.56 -0.92 1.81
CA VAL A 155 18.66 -2.23 1.13
C VAL A 155 17.75 -2.28 -0.10
N THR A 156 16.55 -1.72 -0.01
CA THR A 156 15.61 -1.66 -1.13
C THR A 156 14.68 -0.45 -1.03
N ALA A 157 14.40 0.16 -2.18
CA ALA A 157 13.35 1.18 -2.33
C ALA A 157 12.01 0.57 -2.75
N GLU A 158 11.97 -0.74 -3.04
CA GLU A 158 10.84 -1.44 -3.64
C GLU A 158 10.02 -2.25 -2.63
N SER A 159 10.17 -2.02 -1.32
CA SER A 159 9.39 -2.72 -0.31
C SER A 159 7.98 -2.17 -0.21
N MET A 160 7.01 -3.07 -0.30
CA MET A 160 5.57 -2.79 -0.19
C MET A 160 5.00 -3.52 1.02
N SER A 161 3.98 -2.95 1.63
CA SER A 161 3.17 -3.60 2.67
C SER A 161 1.70 -3.69 2.27
N ALA A 162 1.04 -4.74 2.75
CA ALA A 162 -0.40 -4.91 2.69
C ALA A 162 -1.01 -4.70 4.08
N TYR A 163 -1.98 -3.82 4.18
CA TYR A 163 -2.75 -3.54 5.40
C TYR A 163 -4.17 -4.04 5.21
N LEU A 164 -4.56 -5.03 5.99
CA LEU A 164 -5.88 -5.65 5.92
C LEU A 164 -6.68 -5.29 7.16
N THR A 165 -7.90 -4.83 6.97
CA THR A 165 -8.77 -4.40 8.07
C THR A 165 -10.19 -4.91 7.84
N TYR A 166 -10.77 -5.53 8.86
CA TYR A 166 -12.18 -5.94 8.87
C TYR A 166 -13.06 -4.77 9.31
N LYS A 167 -14.07 -4.43 8.50
CA LYS A 167 -14.99 -3.31 8.71
C LYS A 167 -14.27 -2.02 9.12
N PRO A 168 -13.31 -1.54 8.31
CA PRO A 168 -12.60 -0.32 8.66
C PRO A 168 -13.56 0.87 8.71
N HIS A 169 -13.31 1.75 9.67
CA HIS A 169 -14.04 3.00 9.86
C HIS A 169 -13.11 4.05 10.47
N ILE A 170 -13.48 5.29 10.37
CA ILE A 170 -12.70 6.39 10.95
C ILE A 170 -12.59 6.21 12.47
N GLY A 171 -11.37 6.23 12.98
CA GLY A 171 -11.07 6.04 14.40
C GLY A 171 -10.82 4.60 14.83
N ILE A 172 -10.83 3.63 13.89
CA ILE A 172 -10.46 2.26 14.22
C ILE A 172 -9.02 2.19 14.76
N PRO A 173 -8.76 1.46 15.85
CA PRO A 173 -7.41 1.31 16.38
C PRO A 173 -6.45 0.62 15.40
N GLU A 174 -5.20 1.06 15.34
CA GLU A 174 -4.16 0.43 14.49
C GLU A 174 -3.94 -1.04 14.81
N SER A 175 -4.20 -1.48 16.05
CA SER A 175 -4.14 -2.88 16.48
C SER A 175 -5.16 -3.80 15.78
N LYS A 176 -6.17 -3.24 15.14
CA LYS A 176 -7.17 -3.96 14.36
C LYS A 176 -6.72 -4.23 12.91
N ARG A 177 -5.53 -3.81 12.53
CA ARG A 177 -4.98 -4.08 11.19
C ARG A 177 -4.11 -5.33 11.22
N THR A 178 -4.31 -6.19 10.24
CA THR A 178 -3.39 -7.28 9.91
C THR A 178 -2.43 -6.78 8.84
N VAL A 179 -1.13 -6.98 9.03
CA VAL A 179 -0.10 -6.42 8.14
C VAL A 179 0.76 -7.55 7.58
N ILE A 180 0.95 -7.52 6.26
CA ILE A 180 2.02 -8.26 5.58
C ILE A 180 3.01 -7.22 5.11
N SER A 181 4.20 -7.22 5.68
CA SER A 181 5.27 -6.29 5.32
C SER A 181 6.36 -6.97 4.49
N ASN A 182 7.29 -6.18 4.01
CA ASN A 182 8.48 -6.69 3.34
C ASN A 182 8.16 -7.44 2.02
N ILE A 183 7.18 -6.93 1.29
CA ILE A 183 6.79 -7.48 -0.03
C ILE A 183 7.72 -6.92 -1.09
N HIS A 184 8.69 -7.73 -1.51
CA HIS A 184 9.65 -7.45 -2.57
C HIS A 184 10.39 -8.73 -2.98
N ARG A 185 11.22 -8.67 -4.02
CA ARG A 185 11.92 -9.84 -4.60
C ARG A 185 12.74 -10.66 -3.61
N GLN A 186 13.36 -10.00 -2.61
CA GLN A 186 14.24 -10.64 -1.62
C GLN A 186 13.54 -10.93 -0.29
N GLY A 187 12.29 -10.49 -0.15
CA GLY A 187 11.42 -10.76 0.99
C GLY A 187 10.30 -11.72 0.62
N THR A 188 9.07 -11.41 1.04
CA THR A 188 7.88 -12.10 0.54
C THR A 188 7.62 -11.63 -0.89
N THR A 189 7.57 -12.54 -1.85
CA THR A 189 7.30 -12.17 -3.24
C THR A 189 5.88 -11.63 -3.40
N ALA A 190 5.64 -10.81 -4.42
CA ALA A 190 4.32 -10.24 -4.68
C ALA A 190 3.23 -11.31 -4.85
N VAL A 191 3.57 -12.43 -5.52
CA VAL A 191 2.64 -13.55 -5.74
C VAL A 191 2.32 -14.28 -4.45
N GLU A 192 3.34 -14.58 -3.63
CA GLU A 192 3.14 -15.19 -2.31
C GLU A 192 2.31 -14.31 -1.39
N ALA A 193 2.62 -13.01 -1.35
CA ALA A 193 1.85 -12.03 -0.59
C ALA A 193 0.38 -11.99 -1.03
N GLY A 194 0.12 -12.00 -2.34
CA GLY A 194 -1.23 -12.02 -2.90
C GLY A 194 -2.02 -13.26 -2.50
N ALA A 195 -1.40 -14.44 -2.56
CA ALA A 195 -2.02 -15.68 -2.11
C ALA A 195 -2.36 -15.63 -0.61
N HIS A 196 -1.43 -15.12 0.20
CA HIS A 196 -1.63 -14.97 1.64
C HIS A 196 -2.70 -13.92 1.98
N ILE A 197 -2.79 -12.83 1.22
CA ILE A 197 -3.87 -11.84 1.34
C ILE A 197 -5.24 -12.51 1.16
N ALA A 198 -5.40 -13.36 0.15
CA ALA A 198 -6.66 -14.05 -0.10
C ALA A 198 -7.06 -14.98 1.06
N GLU A 199 -6.12 -15.72 1.62
CA GLU A 199 -6.32 -16.58 2.79
C GLU A 199 -6.71 -15.78 4.03
N LEU A 200 -6.00 -14.67 4.30
CA LEU A 200 -6.30 -13.78 5.41
C LEU A 200 -7.69 -13.14 5.27
N ILE A 201 -8.05 -12.66 4.08
CA ILE A 201 -9.38 -12.09 3.83
C ILE A 201 -10.48 -13.11 4.11
N LYS A 202 -10.32 -14.34 3.62
CA LYS A 202 -11.26 -15.44 3.94
C LYS A 202 -11.41 -15.60 5.44
N THR A 203 -10.29 -15.75 6.15
CA THR A 203 -10.29 -15.94 7.61
C THR A 203 -10.91 -14.74 8.34
N MET A 204 -10.60 -13.52 7.90
CA MET A 204 -11.19 -12.28 8.47
C MET A 204 -12.71 -12.24 8.33
N LEU A 205 -13.23 -12.62 7.18
CA LEU A 205 -14.67 -12.67 6.92
C LEU A 205 -15.37 -13.76 7.74
N GLU A 206 -14.75 -14.93 7.90
CA GLU A 206 -15.26 -16.04 8.70
C GLU A 206 -15.27 -15.69 10.21
N LYS A 207 -14.15 -15.16 10.72
CA LYS A 207 -14.01 -14.78 12.13
C LYS A 207 -14.60 -13.42 12.46
N LYS A 208 -14.96 -12.62 11.46
CA LYS A 208 -15.43 -11.22 11.59
C LYS A 208 -14.46 -10.35 12.41
N ALA A 209 -13.17 -10.52 12.17
CA ALA A 209 -12.10 -9.88 12.92
C ALA A 209 -10.85 -9.64 12.06
N SER A 210 -9.99 -8.72 12.50
CA SER A 210 -8.65 -8.49 11.99
C SER A 210 -7.69 -8.02 13.08
N GLY A 211 -6.40 -7.96 12.78
CA GLY A 211 -5.37 -7.55 13.73
C GLY A 211 -5.26 -8.51 14.91
N ILE A 212 -5.17 -7.96 16.10
CA ILE A 212 -5.01 -8.76 17.34
C ILE A 212 -6.16 -9.73 17.62
N ASP A 213 -7.35 -9.47 17.09
CA ASP A 213 -8.53 -10.32 17.30
C ASP A 213 -8.59 -11.49 16.30
N LEU A 214 -7.68 -11.57 15.33
CA LEU A 214 -7.68 -12.62 14.31
C LEU A 214 -7.06 -13.94 14.80
N LYS A 215 -6.53 -13.98 16.00
CA LYS A 215 -5.85 -15.13 16.62
C LYS A 215 -6.75 -16.34 16.83
#